data_4d8d2ee0ed3936524db4594d5bb17fe5
#
_entry.id   4d8d2ee0ed3936524db4594d5bb17fe5
#
_cell.length_a   1.000
_cell.length_b   1.000
_cell.length_c   1.000
_cell.angle_alpha   90.00
_cell.angle_beta   90.00
_cell.angle_gamma   90.00
#
_symmetry.space_group_name_H-M   'P 1'
#
loop_
_entity.id
_entity.type
_entity.pdbx_description
1 polymer ?
#
loop_
_entity_poly.entity_id
_entity_poly.type
_entity_poly.pdbx_seq_one_letter_code
_entity_poly.pdbx_strand_id
1 'polypeptide(L)'
;MAWIFLVLLYGLLKGSRALAKKKAMATNSIMEVLLSYTVISFLLVVPQAKDAGGMETKFYFYIALKAFVIFVAWIFSFNSLKRLPVGVFGILDLSRVLFATFLGVCFLGERIGLLQLTGLLLVCAGLLMLKFKLPVFRRIFLLEEPVPVPSAKRLPASADVTTFYVVLALVSCLLNALSGFMDKILMKSVSSSQLQFWYMLFLVSYYVIYVLVKREKISLSVFKNRWIWLLAVMFVVGDKALFIANGMPQSRVTVMTLIKQSSCMVTILGGHFMFKEKDTAYRLFCAFIILAGIILGVL
;
A
#
# COMPACT_ATOMS: atom_id res chain seq x y z
N MET A 1 -21.45 3.78 9.61
CA MET A 1 -21.06 4.51 8.37
C MET A 1 -19.73 5.29 8.50
N ALA A 2 -19.38 5.87 9.67
CA ALA A 2 -18.15 6.67 9.85
C ALA A 2 -16.84 5.97 9.43
N TRP A 3 -16.69 4.66 9.68
CA TRP A 3 -15.50 3.92 9.28
C TRP A 3 -15.26 3.90 7.75
N ILE A 4 -16.33 3.95 6.93
CA ILE A 4 -16.23 3.99 5.46
C ILE A 4 -15.53 5.27 5.03
N PHE A 5 -15.92 6.42 5.60
CA PHE A 5 -15.29 7.72 5.31
C PHE A 5 -13.81 7.74 5.72
N LEU A 6 -13.47 7.14 6.86
CA LEU A 6 -12.08 7.04 7.30
C LEU A 6 -11.23 6.18 6.35
N VAL A 7 -11.80 5.07 5.84
CA VAL A 7 -11.10 4.22 4.88
C VAL A 7 -11.02 4.87 3.50
N LEU A 8 -12.05 5.63 3.08
CA LEU A 8 -11.99 6.44 1.86
C LEU A 8 -10.89 7.52 1.97
N LEU A 9 -10.84 8.24 3.10
CA LEU A 9 -9.77 9.20 3.38
C LEU A 9 -8.39 8.52 3.30
N TYR A 10 -8.24 7.35 3.92
CA TYR A 10 -7.02 6.56 3.78
C TYR A 10 -6.71 6.24 2.32
N GLY A 11 -7.71 5.81 1.54
CA GLY A 11 -7.57 5.50 0.11
C GLY A 11 -7.08 6.70 -0.69
N LEU A 12 -7.68 7.88 -0.49
CA LEU A 12 -7.25 9.14 -1.12
C LEU A 12 -5.81 9.50 -0.76
N LEU A 13 -5.48 9.47 0.54
CA LEU A 13 -4.13 9.74 1.02
C LEU A 13 -3.12 8.70 0.51
N LYS A 14 -3.50 7.43 0.42
CA LYS A 14 -2.65 6.36 -0.15
C LYS A 14 -2.32 6.63 -1.62
N GLY A 15 -3.30 7.05 -2.42
CA GLY A 15 -3.08 7.44 -3.81
C GLY A 15 -2.16 8.66 -3.94
N SER A 16 -2.40 9.69 -3.14
CA SER A 16 -1.56 10.90 -3.09
C SER A 16 -0.13 10.58 -2.65
N ARG A 17 0.05 9.69 -1.66
CA ARG A 17 1.38 9.18 -1.25
C ARG A 17 2.13 8.51 -2.40
N ALA A 18 1.44 7.75 -3.26
CA ALA A 18 2.09 7.12 -4.41
C ALA A 18 2.68 8.15 -5.38
N LEU A 19 1.96 9.26 -5.62
CA LEU A 19 2.45 10.36 -6.46
C LEU A 19 3.62 11.11 -5.80
N ALA A 20 3.50 11.45 -4.51
CA ALA A 20 4.55 12.09 -3.74
C ALA A 20 5.82 11.23 -3.69
N LYS A 21 5.66 9.91 -3.48
CA LYS A 21 6.76 8.94 -3.49
C LYS A 21 7.48 8.92 -4.85
N LYS A 22 6.74 8.91 -5.97
CA LYS A 22 7.31 8.96 -7.33
C LYS A 22 8.13 10.23 -7.53
N LYS A 23 7.65 11.38 -7.03
CA LYS A 23 8.39 12.66 -7.08
C LYS A 23 9.63 12.64 -6.18
N ALA A 24 9.52 12.13 -4.96
CA ALA A 24 10.65 12.05 -4.02
C ALA A 24 11.77 11.13 -4.54
N MET A 25 11.41 9.99 -5.14
CA MET A 25 12.38 9.04 -5.71
C MET A 25 13.03 9.50 -7.02
N ALA A 26 12.57 10.59 -7.63
CA ALA A 26 13.21 11.15 -8.82
C ALA A 26 14.61 11.71 -8.52
N THR A 27 14.85 12.12 -7.26
CA THR A 27 16.12 12.75 -6.83
C THR A 27 16.82 12.00 -5.69
N ASN A 28 16.18 11.00 -5.09
CA ASN A 28 16.69 10.29 -3.93
C ASN A 28 16.59 8.77 -4.13
N SER A 29 17.44 8.01 -3.45
CA SER A 29 17.37 6.56 -3.44
C SER A 29 16.10 6.07 -2.71
N ILE A 30 15.71 4.82 -2.98
CA ILE A 30 14.53 4.21 -2.34
C ILE A 30 14.70 4.16 -0.81
N MET A 31 15.88 3.77 -0.33
CA MET A 31 16.13 3.65 1.11
C MET A 31 16.20 5.02 1.78
N GLU A 32 16.79 6.03 1.13
CA GLU A 32 16.76 7.41 1.61
C GLU A 32 15.33 7.91 1.80
N VAL A 33 14.45 7.68 0.82
CA VAL A 33 13.04 8.08 0.92
C VAL A 33 12.34 7.30 2.03
N LEU A 34 12.52 5.96 2.10
CA LEU A 34 11.87 5.11 3.11
C LEU A 34 12.27 5.50 4.53
N LEU A 35 13.56 5.59 4.81
CA LEU A 35 14.05 5.95 6.13
C LEU A 35 13.60 7.36 6.51
N SER A 36 13.80 8.33 5.63
CA SER A 36 13.55 9.74 5.96
C SER A 36 12.09 10.02 6.24
N TYR A 37 11.14 9.51 5.39
CA TYR A 37 9.75 9.77 5.68
C TYR A 37 9.24 8.99 6.91
N THR A 38 9.80 7.81 7.22
CA THR A 38 9.43 7.09 8.45
C THR A 38 9.96 7.79 9.70
N VAL A 39 11.17 8.33 9.67
CA VAL A 39 11.71 9.16 10.76
C VAL A 39 10.86 10.41 10.98
N ILE A 40 10.54 11.16 9.91
CA ILE A 40 9.67 12.34 10.01
C ILE A 40 8.29 11.94 10.53
N SER A 41 7.73 10.82 10.03
CA SER A 41 6.43 10.31 10.51
C SER A 41 6.45 9.99 12.00
N PHE A 42 7.53 9.39 12.49
CA PHE A 42 7.68 9.15 13.93
C PHE A 42 7.73 10.46 14.71
N LEU A 43 8.51 11.44 14.26
CA LEU A 43 8.56 12.77 14.92
C LEU A 43 7.19 13.44 14.99
N LEU A 44 6.36 13.31 13.94
CA LEU A 44 4.99 13.83 13.91
C LEU A 44 4.05 13.09 14.88
N VAL A 45 4.37 11.85 15.24
CA VAL A 45 3.57 11.03 16.16
C VAL A 45 4.05 11.17 17.62
N VAL A 46 5.25 11.70 17.88
CA VAL A 46 5.79 11.92 19.23
C VAL A 46 4.80 12.61 20.19
N PRO A 47 4.00 13.62 19.78
CA PRO A 47 2.99 14.22 20.68
C PRO A 47 1.97 13.22 21.23
N GLN A 48 1.73 12.08 20.55
CA GLN A 48 0.84 11.02 21.02
C GLN A 48 1.50 10.13 22.11
N ALA A 49 2.77 10.34 22.44
CA ALA A 49 3.47 9.59 23.48
C ALA A 49 2.75 9.68 24.84
N LYS A 50 2.05 10.80 25.10
CA LYS A 50 1.26 11.00 26.33
C LYS A 50 0.16 9.93 26.49
N ASP A 51 -0.43 9.51 25.36
CA ASP A 51 -1.53 8.52 25.31
C ASP A 51 -1.03 7.12 24.92
N ALA A 52 0.29 6.93 24.79
CA ALA A 52 0.89 5.69 24.29
C ALA A 52 1.19 4.67 25.41
N GLY A 53 1.11 5.09 26.68
CA GLY A 53 1.34 4.23 27.85
C GLY A 53 0.12 3.40 28.26
N GLY A 54 0.28 2.62 29.34
CA GLY A 54 -0.84 1.94 30.01
C GLY A 54 -1.37 0.69 29.31
N MET A 55 -0.66 0.13 28.34
CA MET A 55 -1.07 -1.11 27.70
C MET A 55 -0.31 -2.31 28.30
N GLU A 56 -0.93 -3.50 28.26
CA GLU A 56 -0.30 -4.73 28.73
C GLU A 56 0.96 -5.07 27.93
N THR A 57 2.00 -5.59 28.59
CA THR A 57 3.32 -5.90 28.01
C THR A 57 3.24 -6.75 26.73
N LYS A 58 2.30 -7.68 26.65
CA LYS A 58 2.09 -8.53 25.47
C LYS A 58 1.82 -7.74 24.19
N PHE A 59 1.11 -6.60 24.29
CA PHE A 59 0.75 -5.80 23.10
C PHE A 59 1.96 -5.07 22.50
N TYR A 60 2.95 -4.68 23.31
CA TYR A 60 4.21 -4.15 22.77
C TYR A 60 4.90 -5.15 21.85
N PHE A 61 4.93 -6.42 22.25
CA PHE A 61 5.47 -7.49 21.42
C PHE A 61 4.67 -7.69 20.14
N TYR A 62 3.34 -7.72 20.19
CA TYR A 62 2.52 -7.87 18.98
C TYR A 62 2.65 -6.67 18.02
N ILE A 63 2.79 -5.45 18.55
CA ILE A 63 3.01 -4.25 17.72
C ILE A 63 4.41 -4.29 17.11
N ALA A 64 5.44 -4.71 17.85
CA ALA A 64 6.78 -4.90 17.30
C ALA A 64 6.78 -5.97 16.20
N LEU A 65 6.11 -7.10 16.41
CA LEU A 65 5.95 -8.15 15.39
C LEU A 65 5.26 -7.62 14.13
N LYS A 66 4.16 -6.85 14.28
CA LYS A 66 3.49 -6.19 13.17
C LYS A 66 4.41 -5.24 12.41
N ALA A 67 5.18 -4.42 13.13
CA ALA A 67 6.14 -3.50 12.52
C ALA A 67 7.23 -4.26 11.76
N PHE A 68 7.71 -5.39 12.30
CA PHE A 68 8.65 -6.26 11.62
C PHE A 68 8.06 -6.90 10.34
N VAL A 69 6.82 -7.37 10.40
CA VAL A 69 6.11 -7.90 9.23
C VAL A 69 6.05 -6.87 8.10
N ILE A 70 5.71 -5.62 8.40
CA ILE A 70 5.67 -4.54 7.39
C ILE A 70 7.07 -4.17 6.91
N PHE A 71 8.06 -4.12 7.79
CA PHE A 71 9.44 -3.86 7.43
C PHE A 71 9.94 -4.87 6.39
N VAL A 72 9.76 -6.16 6.64
CA VAL A 72 10.12 -7.23 5.71
C VAL A 72 9.31 -7.15 4.42
N ALA A 73 8.00 -6.93 4.53
CA ALA A 73 7.11 -6.79 3.39
C ALA A 73 7.58 -5.69 2.43
N TRP A 74 8.00 -4.55 2.93
CA TRP A 74 8.45 -3.45 2.09
C TRP A 74 9.81 -3.71 1.46
N ILE A 75 10.75 -4.33 2.18
CA ILE A 75 12.03 -4.75 1.59
C ILE A 75 11.78 -5.72 0.42
N PHE A 76 10.92 -6.72 0.61
CA PHE A 76 10.59 -7.69 -0.45
C PHE A 76 9.89 -7.02 -1.63
N SER A 77 8.93 -6.14 -1.36
CA SER A 77 8.21 -5.37 -2.38
C SER A 77 9.17 -4.55 -3.26
N PHE A 78 10.08 -3.82 -2.65
CA PHE A 78 11.02 -2.98 -3.39
C PHE A 78 12.05 -3.78 -4.18
N ASN A 79 12.56 -4.87 -3.61
CA ASN A 79 13.48 -5.76 -4.32
C ASN A 79 12.80 -6.39 -5.55
N SER A 80 11.56 -6.86 -5.40
CA SER A 80 10.78 -7.40 -6.50
C SER A 80 10.49 -6.36 -7.58
N LEU A 81 10.04 -5.16 -7.18
CA LEU A 81 9.73 -4.06 -8.11
C LEU A 81 10.97 -3.63 -8.92
N LYS A 82 12.16 -3.69 -8.32
CA LYS A 82 13.42 -3.36 -8.99
C LYS A 82 13.81 -4.35 -10.09
N ARG A 83 13.40 -5.61 -9.96
CA ARG A 83 13.81 -6.72 -10.85
C ARG A 83 12.73 -7.18 -11.80
N LEU A 84 11.46 -7.15 -11.40
CA LEU A 84 10.34 -7.55 -12.24
C LEU A 84 9.87 -6.41 -13.15
N PRO A 85 9.30 -6.75 -14.32
CA PRO A 85 8.56 -5.78 -15.11
C PRO A 85 7.43 -5.17 -14.28
N VAL A 86 7.23 -3.85 -14.37
CA VAL A 86 6.21 -3.13 -13.58
C VAL A 86 4.80 -3.72 -13.76
N GLY A 87 4.48 -4.17 -14.99
CA GLY A 87 3.21 -4.86 -15.27
C GLY A 87 3.05 -6.14 -14.45
N VAL A 88 4.06 -7.02 -14.47
CA VAL A 88 4.05 -8.29 -13.71
C VAL A 88 3.93 -8.02 -12.20
N PHE A 89 4.75 -7.12 -11.66
CA PHE A 89 4.67 -6.75 -10.25
C PHE A 89 3.28 -6.21 -9.88
N GLY A 90 2.69 -5.40 -10.75
CA GLY A 90 1.35 -4.86 -10.52
C GLY A 90 0.24 -5.90 -10.49
N ILE A 91 0.36 -6.99 -11.28
CA ILE A 91 -0.58 -8.12 -11.21
C ILE A 91 -0.42 -8.86 -9.88
N LEU A 92 0.82 -9.12 -9.49
CA LEU A 92 1.10 -9.78 -8.22
C LEU A 92 0.58 -8.97 -7.02
N ASP A 93 0.64 -7.63 -7.09
CA ASP A 93 0.11 -6.75 -6.02
C ASP A 93 -1.42 -6.88 -5.82
N LEU A 94 -2.17 -7.34 -6.85
CA LEU A 94 -3.60 -7.65 -6.72
C LEU A 94 -3.86 -8.81 -5.75
N SER A 95 -2.93 -9.73 -5.60
CA SER A 95 -3.05 -10.85 -4.68
C SER A 95 -3.21 -10.40 -3.23
N ARG A 96 -2.79 -9.17 -2.89
CA ARG A 96 -3.03 -8.58 -1.57
C ARG A 96 -4.52 -8.50 -1.21
N VAL A 97 -5.37 -8.20 -2.19
CA VAL A 97 -6.82 -8.14 -1.98
C VAL A 97 -7.35 -9.54 -1.66
N LEU A 98 -6.88 -10.55 -2.41
CA LEU A 98 -7.27 -11.95 -2.20
C LEU A 98 -6.78 -12.47 -0.85
N PHE A 99 -5.54 -12.20 -0.48
CA PHE A 99 -5.00 -12.59 0.84
C PHE A 99 -5.74 -11.90 1.99
N ALA A 100 -6.06 -10.61 1.87
CA ALA A 100 -6.82 -9.90 2.91
C ALA A 100 -8.23 -10.46 3.07
N THR A 101 -8.89 -10.80 1.95
CA THR A 101 -10.20 -11.46 1.95
C THR A 101 -10.14 -12.83 2.60
N PHE A 102 -9.15 -13.65 2.23
CA PHE A 102 -8.93 -14.95 2.83
C PHE A 102 -8.72 -14.86 4.36
N LEU A 103 -7.86 -13.95 4.82
CA LEU A 103 -7.62 -13.74 6.26
C LEU A 103 -8.87 -13.26 6.99
N GLY A 104 -9.66 -12.37 6.38
CA GLY A 104 -10.92 -11.89 6.95
C GLY A 104 -11.94 -13.00 7.13
N VAL A 105 -12.12 -13.84 6.12
CA VAL A 105 -13.09 -14.94 6.14
C VAL A 105 -12.63 -16.04 7.09
N CYS A 106 -11.40 -16.54 6.93
CA CYS A 106 -10.94 -17.72 7.65
C CYS A 106 -10.66 -17.46 9.13
N PHE A 107 -10.18 -16.28 9.50
CA PHE A 107 -9.71 -15.99 10.86
C PHE A 107 -10.57 -14.98 11.63
N LEU A 108 -11.29 -14.08 10.94
CA LEU A 108 -12.20 -13.13 11.60
C LEU A 108 -13.66 -13.56 11.49
N GLY A 109 -13.95 -14.66 10.77
CA GLY A 109 -15.31 -15.14 10.57
C GLY A 109 -16.17 -14.19 9.72
N GLU A 110 -15.54 -13.35 8.87
CA GLU A 110 -16.27 -12.45 7.98
C GLU A 110 -17.05 -13.27 6.94
N ARG A 111 -18.34 -13.02 6.82
CA ARG A 111 -19.17 -13.65 5.79
C ARG A 111 -19.15 -12.80 4.52
N ILE A 112 -18.90 -13.43 3.40
CA ILE A 112 -18.95 -12.79 2.08
C ILE A 112 -20.30 -13.11 1.45
N GLY A 113 -21.12 -12.07 1.24
CA GLY A 113 -22.35 -12.18 0.47
C GLY A 113 -22.07 -12.19 -1.03
N LEU A 114 -23.08 -12.56 -1.84
CA LEU A 114 -22.94 -12.57 -3.31
C LEU A 114 -22.58 -11.19 -3.87
N LEU A 115 -23.16 -10.11 -3.34
CA LEU A 115 -22.83 -8.73 -3.74
C LEU A 115 -21.36 -8.39 -3.47
N GLN A 116 -20.82 -8.83 -2.34
CA GLN A 116 -19.43 -8.59 -1.98
C GLN A 116 -18.47 -9.41 -2.85
N LEU A 117 -18.84 -10.65 -3.19
CA LEU A 117 -18.08 -11.48 -4.12
C LEU A 117 -18.06 -10.87 -5.53
N THR A 118 -19.21 -10.42 -6.04
CA THR A 118 -19.27 -9.73 -7.33
C THR A 118 -18.50 -8.42 -7.31
N GLY A 119 -18.57 -7.65 -6.23
CA GLY A 119 -17.77 -6.45 -6.02
C GLY A 119 -16.26 -6.73 -6.05
N LEU A 120 -15.84 -7.78 -5.36
CA LEU A 120 -14.43 -8.24 -5.37
C LEU A 120 -13.96 -8.61 -6.78
N LEU A 121 -14.77 -9.38 -7.53
CA LEU A 121 -14.44 -9.78 -8.91
C LEU A 121 -14.35 -8.57 -9.84
N LEU A 122 -15.27 -7.59 -9.72
CA LEU A 122 -15.23 -6.35 -10.51
C LEU A 122 -13.99 -5.51 -10.19
N VAL A 123 -13.61 -5.36 -8.92
CA VAL A 123 -12.39 -4.66 -8.54
C VAL A 123 -11.17 -5.35 -9.14
N CYS A 124 -11.06 -6.67 -9.02
CA CYS A 124 -9.97 -7.43 -9.61
C CYS A 124 -9.94 -7.28 -11.14
N ALA A 125 -11.08 -7.39 -11.81
CA ALA A 125 -11.18 -7.23 -13.26
C ALA A 125 -10.75 -5.81 -13.69
N GLY A 126 -11.26 -4.76 -13.05
CA GLY A 126 -10.88 -3.37 -13.35
C GLY A 126 -9.38 -3.09 -13.14
N LEU A 127 -8.79 -3.63 -12.07
CA LEU A 127 -7.36 -3.52 -11.82
C LEU A 127 -6.53 -4.30 -12.85
N LEU A 128 -6.96 -5.50 -13.26
CA LEU A 128 -6.31 -6.27 -14.34
C LEU A 128 -6.37 -5.52 -15.67
N MET A 129 -7.54 -5.02 -16.05
CA MET A 129 -7.70 -4.21 -17.25
C MET A 129 -6.78 -3.00 -17.25
N LEU A 130 -6.70 -2.27 -16.12
CA LEU A 130 -5.82 -1.11 -15.96
C LEU A 130 -4.34 -1.46 -16.21
N LYS A 131 -3.92 -2.66 -15.83
CA LYS A 131 -2.53 -3.13 -15.99
C LYS A 131 -2.23 -3.64 -17.39
N PHE A 132 -3.13 -4.39 -18.00
CA PHE A 132 -2.86 -5.11 -19.25
C PHE A 132 -3.20 -4.37 -20.52
N LYS A 133 -3.97 -3.27 -20.47
CA LYS A 133 -4.47 -2.58 -21.67
C LYS A 133 -4.97 -3.59 -22.72
N LEU A 134 -6.04 -4.32 -22.39
CA LEU A 134 -6.56 -5.42 -23.21
C LEU A 134 -6.70 -5.01 -24.69
N PRO A 135 -6.26 -5.85 -25.64
CA PRO A 135 -6.23 -5.49 -27.05
C PRO A 135 -7.61 -5.12 -27.63
N VAL A 136 -8.69 -5.67 -27.07
CA VAL A 136 -10.07 -5.34 -27.44
C VAL A 136 -10.36 -3.85 -27.25
N PHE A 137 -9.86 -3.23 -26.18
CA PHE A 137 -10.08 -1.81 -25.89
C PHE A 137 -9.09 -0.89 -26.61
N ARG A 138 -8.02 -1.42 -27.19
CA ARG A 138 -7.04 -0.63 -27.95
C ARG A 138 -7.68 0.14 -29.10
N ARG A 139 -8.55 -0.52 -29.85
CA ARG A 139 -9.28 0.12 -30.98
C ARG A 139 -10.30 1.13 -30.49
N ILE A 140 -11.01 0.85 -29.39
CA ILE A 140 -12.10 1.70 -28.88
C ILE A 140 -11.53 3.01 -28.28
N PHE A 141 -10.41 2.93 -27.54
CA PHE A 141 -9.83 4.07 -26.85
C PHE A 141 -8.60 4.67 -27.53
N LEU A 142 -8.32 4.27 -28.81
CA LEU A 142 -7.13 4.74 -29.56
C LEU A 142 -5.85 4.70 -28.73
N LEU A 143 -5.65 3.60 -27.98
CA LEU A 143 -4.49 3.46 -27.10
C LEU A 143 -3.21 3.43 -27.91
N GLU A 144 -2.24 4.24 -27.51
CA GLU A 144 -0.91 4.18 -28.11
C GLU A 144 -0.28 2.80 -27.90
N GLU A 145 0.48 2.37 -28.91
CA GLU A 145 1.29 1.16 -28.75
C GLU A 145 2.23 1.32 -27.55
N PRO A 146 2.46 0.23 -26.77
CA PRO A 146 3.48 0.29 -25.75
C PRO A 146 4.78 0.64 -26.46
N VAL A 147 5.26 1.88 -26.25
CA VAL A 147 6.61 2.26 -26.67
C VAL A 147 7.52 1.17 -26.10
N PRO A 148 8.29 0.44 -26.92
CA PRO A 148 9.27 -0.47 -26.40
C PRO A 148 10.14 0.36 -25.48
N VAL A 149 10.04 0.14 -24.15
CA VAL A 149 10.94 0.78 -23.21
C VAL A 149 12.32 0.42 -23.68
N PRO A 150 13.19 1.38 -24.05
CA PRO A 150 14.54 1.06 -24.44
C PRO A 150 15.08 0.18 -23.33
N SER A 151 15.39 -1.05 -23.65
CA SER A 151 15.85 -2.03 -22.68
C SER A 151 17.11 -1.49 -22.06
N ALA A 152 16.98 -0.87 -20.88
CA ALA A 152 18.11 -0.88 -19.97
C ALA A 152 18.56 -2.34 -19.98
N LYS A 153 19.80 -2.60 -20.41
CA LYS A 153 20.39 -3.91 -20.65
C LYS A 153 19.89 -4.90 -19.57
N ARG A 154 18.79 -5.61 -19.87
CA ARG A 154 18.33 -6.69 -19.02
C ARG A 154 19.35 -7.79 -19.24
N LEU A 155 20.22 -8.00 -18.26
CA LEU A 155 20.90 -9.26 -18.12
C LEU A 155 19.80 -10.33 -18.21
N PRO A 156 19.96 -11.37 -19.05
CA PRO A 156 19.01 -12.47 -19.09
C PRO A 156 19.01 -13.10 -17.70
N ALA A 157 18.02 -12.73 -16.89
CA ALA A 157 17.80 -13.41 -15.64
C ALA A 157 17.39 -14.82 -16.00
N SER A 158 18.08 -15.83 -15.47
CA SER A 158 17.66 -17.21 -15.58
C SER A 158 16.21 -17.32 -15.12
N ALA A 159 15.44 -18.28 -15.66
CA ALA A 159 14.04 -18.50 -15.25
C ALA A 159 13.91 -18.59 -13.71
N ASP A 160 14.90 -19.17 -13.04
CA ASP A 160 14.97 -19.31 -11.59
C ASP A 160 15.03 -17.97 -10.86
N VAL A 161 15.81 -17.00 -11.36
CA VAL A 161 15.92 -15.66 -10.78
C VAL A 161 14.59 -14.92 -10.90
N THR A 162 13.92 -15.03 -12.05
CA THR A 162 12.59 -14.41 -12.24
C THR A 162 11.57 -14.99 -11.29
N THR A 163 11.54 -16.34 -11.15
CA THR A 163 10.65 -17.06 -10.24
C THR A 163 10.88 -16.63 -8.78
N PHE A 164 12.13 -16.48 -8.35
CA PHE A 164 12.46 -16.01 -7.01
C PHE A 164 11.82 -14.64 -6.72
N TYR A 165 11.93 -13.66 -7.61
CA TYR A 165 11.34 -12.33 -7.39
C TYR A 165 9.80 -12.33 -7.48
N VAL A 166 9.19 -13.23 -8.24
CA VAL A 166 7.74 -13.46 -8.24
C VAL A 166 7.27 -13.95 -6.87
N VAL A 167 7.95 -14.97 -6.32
CA VAL A 167 7.64 -15.49 -4.98
C VAL A 167 7.84 -14.39 -3.93
N LEU A 168 8.92 -13.63 -4.01
CA LEU A 168 9.20 -12.51 -3.10
C LEU A 168 8.08 -11.45 -3.13
N ALA A 169 7.55 -11.13 -4.32
CA ALA A 169 6.42 -10.22 -4.48
C ALA A 169 5.14 -10.78 -3.84
N LEU A 170 4.82 -12.05 -4.05
CA LEU A 170 3.65 -12.69 -3.45
C LEU A 170 3.75 -12.73 -1.92
N VAL A 171 4.92 -13.09 -1.38
CA VAL A 171 5.17 -13.07 0.07
C VAL A 171 4.99 -11.65 0.62
N SER A 172 5.51 -10.64 -0.08
CA SER A 172 5.28 -9.24 0.29
C SER A 172 3.80 -8.88 0.35
N CYS A 173 3.00 -9.33 -0.60
CA CYS A 173 1.55 -9.09 -0.62
C CYS A 173 0.84 -9.78 0.55
N LEU A 174 1.21 -11.02 0.85
CA LEU A 174 0.71 -11.76 2.00
C LEU A 174 1.06 -11.06 3.33
N LEU A 175 2.32 -10.65 3.51
CA LEU A 175 2.77 -9.92 4.71
C LEU A 175 2.05 -8.58 4.88
N ASN A 176 1.80 -7.85 3.80
CA ASN A 176 1.02 -6.62 3.84
C ASN A 176 -0.45 -6.87 4.22
N ALA A 177 -1.05 -7.97 3.73
CA ALA A 177 -2.40 -8.37 4.12
C ALA A 177 -2.44 -8.80 5.60
N LEU A 178 -1.44 -9.58 6.04
CA LEU A 178 -1.28 -10.00 7.43
C LEU A 178 -1.15 -8.81 8.37
N SER A 179 -0.36 -7.78 8.01
CA SER A 179 -0.28 -6.56 8.82
C SER A 179 -1.64 -5.87 8.97
N GLY A 180 -2.43 -5.77 7.89
CA GLY A 180 -3.79 -5.21 7.98
C GLY A 180 -4.74 -6.03 8.83
N PHE A 181 -4.60 -7.36 8.81
CA PHE A 181 -5.31 -8.27 9.70
C PHE A 181 -4.90 -8.08 11.17
N MET A 182 -3.59 -7.96 11.45
CA MET A 182 -3.08 -7.66 12.79
C MET A 182 -3.61 -6.32 13.32
N ASP A 183 -3.75 -5.30 12.47
CA ASP A 183 -4.35 -4.02 12.84
C ASP A 183 -5.78 -4.22 13.38
N LYS A 184 -6.59 -5.04 12.70
CA LYS A 184 -7.95 -5.32 13.13
C LYS A 184 -8.02 -6.02 14.48
N ILE A 185 -7.10 -6.94 14.75
CA ILE A 185 -7.02 -7.65 16.04
C ILE A 185 -6.54 -6.70 17.15
N LEU A 186 -5.43 -6.00 16.90
CA LEU A 186 -4.83 -5.10 17.89
C LEU A 186 -5.78 -3.98 18.31
N MET A 187 -6.50 -3.41 17.35
CA MET A 187 -7.45 -2.32 17.61
C MET A 187 -8.68 -2.74 18.44
N LYS A 188 -8.84 -4.02 18.77
CA LYS A 188 -9.83 -4.47 19.77
C LYS A 188 -9.38 -4.21 21.21
N SER A 189 -8.08 -4.09 21.45
CA SER A 189 -7.48 -4.07 22.79
C SER A 189 -6.60 -2.85 23.05
N VAL A 190 -6.08 -2.19 22.01
CA VAL A 190 -5.21 -1.02 22.14
C VAL A 190 -5.83 0.19 21.43
N SER A 191 -5.52 1.39 21.91
CA SER A 191 -5.99 2.62 21.27
C SER A 191 -5.23 2.90 19.96
N SER A 192 -5.83 3.70 19.10
CA SER A 192 -5.18 4.11 17.85
C SER A 192 -3.89 4.91 18.08
N SER A 193 -3.79 5.64 19.20
CA SER A 193 -2.59 6.39 19.58
C SER A 193 -1.47 5.45 20.05
N GLN A 194 -1.80 4.47 20.89
CA GLN A 194 -0.87 3.42 21.32
C GLN A 194 -0.31 2.65 20.13
N LEU A 195 -1.22 2.15 19.26
CA LEU A 195 -0.80 1.40 18.08
C LEU A 195 0.09 2.23 17.16
N GLN A 196 -0.30 3.48 16.86
CA GLN A 196 0.44 4.32 15.93
C GLN A 196 1.82 4.71 16.46
N PHE A 197 1.91 5.11 17.74
CA PHE A 197 3.17 5.52 18.34
C PHE A 197 4.19 4.36 18.36
N TRP A 198 3.82 3.22 18.92
CA TRP A 198 4.74 2.07 19.06
C TRP A 198 5.06 1.43 17.73
N TYR A 199 4.08 1.35 16.82
CA TYR A 199 4.31 0.86 15.46
C TYR A 199 5.37 1.71 14.72
N MET A 200 5.24 3.05 14.78
CA MET A 200 6.21 3.94 14.13
C MET A 200 7.59 3.86 14.78
N LEU A 201 7.67 3.78 16.11
CA LEU A 201 8.93 3.64 16.83
C LEU A 201 9.66 2.35 16.40
N PHE A 202 8.99 1.21 16.43
CA PHE A 202 9.60 -0.05 16.02
C PHE A 202 9.98 -0.05 14.54
N LEU A 203 9.13 0.50 13.67
CA LEU A 203 9.40 0.55 12.24
C LEU A 203 10.65 1.39 11.93
N VAL A 204 10.78 2.57 12.54
CA VAL A 204 12.00 3.41 12.41
C VAL A 204 13.22 2.67 12.95
N SER A 205 13.10 2.03 14.11
CA SER A 205 14.20 1.26 14.69
C SER A 205 14.70 0.17 13.75
N TYR A 206 13.79 -0.60 13.12
CA TYR A 206 14.16 -1.63 12.15
C TYR A 206 14.84 -1.04 10.90
N TYR A 207 14.38 0.10 10.38
CA TYR A 207 15.04 0.75 9.23
C TYR A 207 16.42 1.30 9.61
N VAL A 208 16.58 1.90 10.79
CA VAL A 208 17.87 2.39 11.28
C VAL A 208 18.84 1.23 11.43
N ILE A 209 18.43 0.14 12.09
CA ILE A 209 19.26 -1.06 12.23
C ILE A 209 19.66 -1.62 10.86
N TYR A 210 18.72 -1.71 9.92
CA TYR A 210 18.98 -2.19 8.56
C TYR A 210 20.04 -1.35 7.84
N VAL A 211 19.90 -0.02 7.89
CA VAL A 211 20.86 0.91 7.25
C VAL A 211 22.24 0.81 7.88
N LEU A 212 22.31 0.70 9.21
CA LEU A 212 23.60 0.54 9.93
C LEU A 212 24.28 -0.79 9.56
N VAL A 213 23.52 -1.89 9.54
CA VAL A 213 24.06 -3.23 9.21
C VAL A 213 24.52 -3.29 7.74
N LYS A 214 23.72 -2.72 6.81
CA LYS A 214 24.06 -2.67 5.39
C LYS A 214 25.06 -1.58 5.02
N ARG A 215 25.41 -0.70 5.98
CA ARG A 215 26.29 0.46 5.78
C ARG A 215 25.86 1.32 4.58
N GLU A 216 24.54 1.47 4.38
CA GLU A 216 24.02 2.32 3.32
C GLU A 216 24.25 3.79 3.64
N LYS A 217 24.74 4.54 2.65
CA LYS A 217 24.97 5.98 2.81
C LYS A 217 23.63 6.71 2.61
N ILE A 218 23.18 7.42 3.64
CA ILE A 218 22.00 8.27 3.60
C ILE A 218 22.43 9.73 3.55
N SER A 219 22.06 10.44 2.50
CA SER A 219 22.36 11.87 2.39
C SER A 219 21.37 12.69 3.23
N LEU A 220 21.88 13.58 4.09
CA LEU A 220 21.02 14.50 4.83
C LEU A 220 20.27 15.49 3.94
N SER A 221 20.69 15.67 2.69
CA SER A 221 19.98 16.51 1.71
C SER A 221 18.57 16.03 1.42
N VAL A 222 18.28 14.75 1.68
CA VAL A 222 16.95 14.14 1.52
C VAL A 222 15.87 14.86 2.34
N PHE A 223 16.22 15.37 3.53
CA PHE A 223 15.29 16.11 4.39
C PHE A 223 14.90 17.49 3.85
N LYS A 224 15.62 18.03 2.85
CA LYS A 224 15.24 19.27 2.15
C LYS A 224 14.13 19.04 1.11
N ASN A 225 13.85 17.78 0.76
CA ASN A 225 12.85 17.45 -0.24
C ASN A 225 11.44 17.56 0.35
N ARG A 226 10.68 18.59 -0.07
CA ARG A 226 9.31 18.85 0.38
C ARG A 226 8.34 17.67 0.18
N TRP A 227 8.58 16.83 -0.81
CA TRP A 227 7.73 15.67 -1.08
C TRP A 227 7.83 14.61 0.01
N ILE A 228 8.95 14.53 0.70
CA ILE A 228 9.16 13.60 1.82
C ILE A 228 8.35 14.03 3.04
N TRP A 229 8.31 15.34 3.34
CA TRP A 229 7.46 15.88 4.41
C TRP A 229 5.98 15.67 4.12
N LEU A 230 5.55 15.96 2.88
CA LEU A 230 4.17 15.73 2.46
C LEU A 230 3.81 14.24 2.58
N LEU A 231 4.73 13.35 2.17
CA LEU A 231 4.57 11.90 2.28
C LEU A 231 4.39 11.46 3.74
N ALA A 232 5.21 12.00 4.66
CA ALA A 232 5.13 11.70 6.09
C ALA A 232 3.82 12.15 6.72
N VAL A 233 3.37 13.37 6.44
CA VAL A 233 2.09 13.88 6.94
C VAL A 233 0.93 13.02 6.44
N MET A 234 0.86 12.74 5.13
CA MET A 234 -0.18 11.90 4.56
C MET A 234 -0.13 10.46 5.10
N PHE A 235 1.05 9.97 5.48
CA PHE A 235 1.23 8.65 6.07
C PHE A 235 0.65 8.62 7.50
N VAL A 236 1.02 9.57 8.34
CA VAL A 236 0.54 9.66 9.74
C VAL A 236 -0.97 9.82 9.81
N VAL A 237 -1.53 10.77 9.04
CA VAL A 237 -2.98 11.02 9.01
C VAL A 237 -3.74 9.82 8.44
N GLY A 238 -3.23 9.25 7.35
CA GLY A 238 -3.86 8.09 6.72
C GLY A 238 -3.88 6.86 7.63
N ASP A 239 -2.75 6.52 8.23
CA ASP A 239 -2.66 5.36 9.10
C ASP A 239 -3.50 5.56 10.37
N LYS A 240 -3.56 6.78 10.94
CA LYS A 240 -4.45 7.11 12.06
C LYS A 240 -5.91 6.85 11.71
N ALA A 241 -6.36 7.35 10.54
CA ALA A 241 -7.73 7.13 10.07
C ALA A 241 -8.02 5.63 9.89
N LEU A 242 -7.05 4.87 9.34
CA LEU A 242 -7.19 3.43 9.16
C LEU A 242 -7.26 2.68 10.49
N PHE A 243 -6.44 3.05 11.48
CA PHE A 243 -6.47 2.41 12.80
C PHE A 243 -7.80 2.66 13.50
N ILE A 244 -8.30 3.91 13.50
CA ILE A 244 -9.61 4.23 14.04
C ILE A 244 -10.71 3.39 13.36
N ALA A 245 -10.68 3.29 12.02
CA ALA A 245 -11.64 2.47 11.29
C ALA A 245 -11.55 0.99 11.66
N ASN A 246 -10.35 0.44 11.84
CA ASN A 246 -10.15 -0.94 12.30
C ASN A 246 -10.71 -1.21 13.71
N GLY A 247 -10.66 -0.21 14.59
CA GLY A 247 -11.22 -0.30 15.94
C GLY A 247 -12.75 -0.33 15.98
N MET A 248 -13.45 0.05 14.90
CA MET A 248 -14.90 0.04 14.86
C MET A 248 -15.45 -1.39 14.67
N PRO A 249 -16.40 -1.87 15.50
CA PRO A 249 -16.91 -3.24 15.44
C PRO A 249 -17.52 -3.61 14.08
N GLN A 250 -18.19 -2.67 13.42
CA GLN A 250 -18.87 -2.89 12.14
C GLN A 250 -17.91 -2.97 10.94
N SER A 251 -16.63 -2.55 11.10
CA SER A 251 -15.67 -2.60 10.00
C SER A 251 -15.21 -4.03 9.70
N ARG A 252 -15.20 -4.38 8.41
CA ARG A 252 -14.74 -5.70 7.93
C ARG A 252 -13.48 -5.52 7.09
N VAL A 253 -12.48 -6.38 7.29
CA VAL A 253 -11.19 -6.31 6.58
C VAL A 253 -11.38 -6.46 5.07
N THR A 254 -12.30 -7.36 4.66
CA THR A 254 -12.65 -7.58 3.26
C THR A 254 -13.15 -6.29 2.61
N VAL A 255 -14.16 -5.65 3.19
CA VAL A 255 -14.77 -4.42 2.67
C VAL A 255 -13.78 -3.24 2.72
N MET A 256 -13.04 -3.10 3.83
CA MET A 256 -12.00 -2.07 3.94
C MET A 256 -10.95 -2.21 2.85
N THR A 257 -10.56 -3.44 2.50
CA THR A 257 -9.55 -3.67 1.46
C THR A 257 -10.07 -3.29 0.07
N LEU A 258 -11.36 -3.50 -0.21
CA LEU A 258 -12.00 -3.01 -1.44
C LEU A 258 -11.99 -1.48 -1.48
N ILE A 259 -12.44 -0.81 -0.42
CA ILE A 259 -12.49 0.66 -0.35
C ILE A 259 -11.10 1.28 -0.53
N LYS A 260 -10.05 0.66 0.01
CA LYS A 260 -8.66 1.10 -0.19
C LYS A 260 -8.22 1.16 -1.65
N GLN A 261 -8.90 0.43 -2.57
CA GLN A 261 -8.60 0.49 -4.01
C GLN A 261 -9.05 1.81 -4.65
N SER A 262 -9.87 2.63 -3.97
CA SER A 262 -10.18 3.99 -4.41
C SER A 262 -8.91 4.84 -4.64
N SER A 263 -7.78 4.44 -4.02
CA SER A 263 -6.47 5.03 -4.26
C SER A 263 -6.05 5.03 -5.73
N CYS A 264 -6.56 4.10 -6.55
CA CYS A 264 -6.23 4.02 -7.97
C CYS A 264 -6.75 5.24 -8.74
N MET A 265 -7.92 5.80 -8.36
CA MET A 265 -8.46 7.00 -8.98
C MET A 265 -7.54 8.20 -8.80
N VAL A 266 -7.05 8.39 -7.56
CA VAL A 266 -6.11 9.49 -7.26
C VAL A 266 -4.82 9.31 -8.05
N THR A 267 -4.32 8.09 -8.17
CA THR A 267 -3.09 7.82 -8.94
C THR A 267 -3.29 8.02 -10.45
N ILE A 268 -4.46 7.70 -10.99
CA ILE A 268 -4.79 7.93 -12.41
C ILE A 268 -4.89 9.42 -12.71
N LEU A 269 -5.72 10.14 -11.94
CA LEU A 269 -5.90 11.58 -12.12
C LEU A 269 -4.60 12.34 -11.88
N GLY A 270 -3.91 12.05 -10.77
CA GLY A 270 -2.63 12.66 -10.48
C GLY A 270 -1.53 12.30 -11.48
N GLY A 271 -1.55 11.08 -12.02
CA GLY A 271 -0.68 10.64 -13.12
C GLY A 271 -0.86 11.49 -14.37
N HIS A 272 -2.11 11.76 -14.74
CA HIS A 272 -2.42 12.63 -15.87
C HIS A 272 -1.93 14.06 -15.64
N PHE A 273 -2.35 14.70 -14.53
CA PHE A 273 -2.04 16.10 -14.26
C PHE A 273 -0.56 16.35 -13.93
N MET A 274 0.07 15.49 -13.13
CA MET A 274 1.44 15.72 -12.63
C MET A 274 2.53 15.15 -13.54
N PHE A 275 2.23 14.08 -14.28
CA PHE A 275 3.21 13.36 -15.11
C PHE A 275 2.84 13.32 -16.59
N LYS A 276 1.73 13.97 -17.00
CA LYS A 276 1.21 13.99 -18.37
C LYS A 276 1.09 12.59 -18.98
N GLU A 277 0.62 11.64 -18.15
CA GLU A 277 0.44 10.26 -18.59
C GLU A 277 -0.70 10.18 -19.61
N LYS A 278 -0.49 9.37 -20.64
CA LYS A 278 -1.43 9.14 -21.75
C LYS A 278 -2.49 8.09 -21.39
N ASP A 279 -3.45 7.86 -22.30
CA ASP A 279 -4.54 6.87 -22.17
C ASP A 279 -5.50 7.13 -20.97
N THR A 280 -5.69 8.40 -20.62
CA THR A 280 -6.51 8.78 -19.45
C THR A 280 -7.95 8.30 -19.56
N ALA A 281 -8.58 8.34 -20.75
CA ALA A 281 -9.93 7.89 -20.96
C ALA A 281 -10.11 6.39 -20.64
N TYR A 282 -9.19 5.55 -21.13
CA TYR A 282 -9.19 4.12 -20.82
C TYR A 282 -8.99 3.87 -19.31
N ARG A 283 -8.06 4.59 -18.68
CA ARG A 283 -7.80 4.46 -17.25
C ARG A 283 -9.00 4.88 -16.41
N LEU A 284 -9.73 5.94 -16.82
CA LEU A 284 -10.96 6.37 -16.16
C LEU A 284 -12.07 5.32 -16.32
N PHE A 285 -12.20 4.69 -17.48
CA PHE A 285 -13.12 3.58 -17.67
C PHE A 285 -12.81 2.41 -16.72
N CYS A 286 -11.54 2.01 -16.61
CA CYS A 286 -11.15 0.98 -15.64
C CYS A 286 -11.42 1.41 -14.18
N ALA A 287 -11.17 2.69 -13.86
CA ALA A 287 -11.46 3.24 -12.54
C ALA A 287 -12.95 3.23 -12.21
N PHE A 288 -13.82 3.44 -13.21
CA PHE A 288 -15.27 3.34 -13.05
C PHE A 288 -15.70 1.90 -12.70
N ILE A 289 -15.14 0.89 -13.37
CA ILE A 289 -15.38 -0.52 -13.04
C ILE A 289 -14.95 -0.82 -11.59
N ILE A 290 -13.77 -0.33 -11.17
CA ILE A 290 -13.28 -0.49 -9.81
C ILE A 290 -14.23 0.16 -8.80
N LEU A 291 -14.72 1.37 -9.08
CA LEU A 291 -15.70 2.06 -8.23
C LEU A 291 -17.00 1.27 -8.11
N ALA A 292 -17.56 0.80 -9.24
CA ALA A 292 -18.75 -0.03 -9.22
C ALA A 292 -18.55 -1.27 -8.35
N GLY A 293 -17.39 -1.92 -8.46
CA GLY A 293 -17.01 -3.05 -7.62
C GLY A 293 -16.88 -2.69 -6.13
N ILE A 294 -16.33 -1.50 -5.81
CA ILE A 294 -16.26 -1.01 -4.43
C ILE A 294 -17.67 -0.79 -3.86
N ILE A 295 -18.55 -0.14 -4.62
CA ILE A 295 -19.92 0.14 -4.18
C ILE A 295 -20.66 -1.17 -3.90
N LEU A 296 -20.64 -2.14 -4.82
CA LEU A 296 -21.25 -3.46 -4.62
C LEU A 296 -20.64 -4.21 -3.42
N GLY A 297 -19.34 -4.05 -3.18
CA GLY A 297 -18.67 -4.70 -2.06
C GLY A 297 -18.97 -4.07 -0.70
N VAL A 298 -19.48 -2.85 -0.67
CA VAL A 298 -19.90 -2.14 0.56
C VAL A 298 -21.37 -2.43 0.91
N LEU A 299 -22.23 -2.66 -0.09
CA LEU A 299 -23.63 -3.04 0.09
C LEU A 299 -23.75 -4.47 0.64
#